data_4d7f16c2adc34e3e2b8c11f52af36150
#
_entry.id   4d7f16c2adc34e3e2b8c11f52af36150
#
_cell.length_a   1.000
_cell.length_b   1.000
_cell.length_c   1.000
_cell.angle_alpha   90.00
_cell.angle_beta   90.00
_cell.angle_gamma   90.00
#
_symmetry.space_group_name_H-M   'P 1'
#
loop_
_entity.id
_entity.type
_entity.pdbx_description
1 polymer ?
#
loop_
_entity_poly.entity_id
_entity_poly.type
_entity_poly.pdbx_seq_one_letter_code
_entity_poly.pdbx_strand_id
1 'polypeptide(L)' 'MDKIVVLDFGSQYSHLICRRIREFSVYAELVPFDISFEELQKHNPKGII' A
#
# COMPACT_ATOMS: atom_id res chain seq x y z
N MET A 1 -4.93 -13.42 4.77
CA MET A 1 -5.56 -12.16 4.32
C MET A 1 -4.68 -11.48 3.28
N ASP A 2 -5.26 -11.11 2.16
CA ASP A 2 -4.51 -10.43 1.11
C ASP A 2 -4.25 -8.97 1.50
N LYS A 3 -3.05 -8.51 1.23
CA LYS A 3 -2.63 -7.17 1.57
C LYS A 3 -2.12 -6.45 0.33
N ILE A 4 -2.58 -5.25 0.12
CA ILE A 4 -2.09 -4.37 -0.94
C ILE A 4 -1.26 -3.27 -0.30
N VAL A 5 -0.08 -3.04 -0.84
CA VAL A 5 0.78 -1.96 -0.37
C VAL A 5 0.68 -0.81 -1.35
N VAL A 6 0.42 0.38 -0.84
CA VAL A 6 0.33 1.60 -1.65
C VAL A 6 1.54 2.47 -1.33
N LEU A 7 2.33 2.80 -2.35
CA LEU A 7 3.52 3.64 -2.17
C LEU A 7 3.11 5.10 -2.08
N ASP A 8 3.56 5.76 -1.03
CA ASP A 8 3.23 7.16 -0.78
C ASP A 8 4.30 8.07 -1.37
N PHE A 9 3.95 8.76 -2.46
CA PHE A 9 4.85 9.70 -3.13
C PHE A 9 4.61 11.15 -2.69
N GLY A 10 3.95 11.33 -1.55
CA GLY A 10 3.67 12.66 -1.04
C GLY A 10 2.42 13.29 -1.63
N SER A 11 1.68 12.56 -2.42
CA SER A 11 0.44 13.03 -3.03
C SER A 11 -0.76 12.66 -2.17
N GLN A 12 -1.74 13.56 -2.10
CA GLN A 12 -2.98 13.26 -1.40
C GLN A 12 -3.76 12.13 -2.08
N TYR A 13 -3.43 11.83 -3.32
CA TYR A 13 -4.08 10.74 -4.06
C TYR A 13 -3.74 9.37 -3.47
N SER A 14 -2.59 9.23 -2.82
CA SER A 14 -2.21 7.97 -2.20
C SER A 14 -3.22 7.53 -1.15
N HIS A 15 -3.71 8.47 -0.35
CA HIS A 15 -4.72 8.18 0.67
C HIS A 15 -6.05 7.79 0.03
N LEU A 16 -6.41 8.42 -1.07
CA LEU A 16 -7.65 8.11 -1.78
C LEU A 16 -7.59 6.71 -2.37
N ILE A 17 -6.46 6.34 -2.95
CA ILE A 17 -6.26 5.02 -3.51
C ILE A 17 -6.40 3.96 -2.42
N CYS A 18 -5.75 4.20 -1.29
CA CYS A 18 -5.80 3.27 -0.16
C CYS A 18 -7.23 3.09 0.35
N ARG A 19 -7.97 4.20 0.46
CA ARG A 19 -9.37 4.16 0.89
C ARG A 19 -10.23 3.36 -0.09
N ARG A 20 -10.03 3.57 -1.39
CA ARG A 20 -10.80 2.85 -2.40
C ARG A 20 -10.56 1.35 -2.34
N ILE A 21 -9.32 0.96 -2.14
CA ILE A 21 -8.98 -0.46 -2.02
C ILE A 21 -9.69 -1.07 -0.82
N ARG A 22 -9.72 -0.35 0.29
CA ARG A 22 -10.38 -0.84 1.50
C ARG A 22 -11.88 -1.00 1.33
N GLU A 23 -12.49 -0.20 0.46
CA GLU A 23 -13.92 -0.31 0.17
C GLU A 23 -14.27 -1.66 -0.48
N PHE A 24 -13.30 -2.32 -1.07
CA PHE A 24 -13.49 -3.64 -1.66
C PHE A 24 -13.19 -4.77 -0.67
N SER A 25 -13.12 -4.45 0.62
CA SER A 25 -12.84 -5.41 1.69
C SER A 25 -11.44 -6.01 1.58
N VAL A 26 -10.51 -5.25 1.00
CA VAL A 26 -9.11 -5.66 0.88
C VAL A 26 -8.29 -4.78 1.80
N TYR A 27 -7.38 -5.40 2.55
CA TYR A 27 -6.51 -4.63 3.43
C TYR A 27 -5.48 -3.87 2.60
N ALA A 28 -5.38 -2.57 2.83
CA ALA A 28 -4.40 -1.73 2.15
C ALA A 28 -3.59 -0.96 3.18
N GLU A 29 -2.29 -0.87 2.95
CA GLU A 29 -1.38 -0.17 3.85
C GLU A 29 -0.55 0.83 3.06
N LEU A 30 -0.44 2.05 3.59
CA LEU A 30 0.33 3.11 2.96
C LEU A 30 1.76 3.06 3.50
N VAL A 31 2.74 2.99 2.61
CA VAL A 31 4.15 2.94 3.00
C VAL A 31 4.93 4.03 2.27
N PRO A 32 6.07 4.49 2.81
CA PRO A 32 6.89 5.49 2.15
C PRO A 32 7.35 5.01 0.77
N PHE A 33 7.45 5.93 -0.19
CA PHE A 33 7.85 5.58 -1.54
C PHE A 33 9.31 5.07 -1.60
N ASP A 34 10.13 5.50 -0.64
CA ASP A 34 11.54 5.13 -0.59
C ASP A 34 11.80 3.93 0.30
N ILE A 35 10.77 3.17 0.62
CA ILE A 35 10.92 1.95 1.41
C ILE A 35 11.89 0.99 0.72
N SER A 36 12.77 0.36 1.50
CA SER A 36 13.71 -0.59 0.92
C SER A 36 12.98 -1.86 0.49
N PHE A 37 13.59 -2.60 -0.43
CA PHE A 37 13.03 -3.84 -0.92
C PHE A 37 12.85 -4.85 0.22
N GLU A 38 13.81 -4.90 1.15
CA GLU A 38 13.74 -5.81 2.29
C GLU A 38 12.56 -5.48 3.20
N GLU A 39 12.34 -4.19 3.47
CA GLU A 39 11.21 -3.77 4.27
C GLU A 39 9.90 -4.07 3.58
N LEU A 40 9.85 -3.87 2.27
CA LEU A 40 8.66 -4.15 1.48
C LEU A 40 8.32 -5.64 1.54
N GLN A 41 9.31 -6.50 1.48
CA GLN A 41 9.08 -7.94 1.56
C GLN A 41 8.51 -8.36 2.91
N LYS A 42 8.85 -7.66 3.97
CA LYS A 42 8.34 -7.96 5.30
C LYS A 42 6.83 -7.73 5.39
N HIS A 43 6.29 -6.84 4.57
CA HIS A 43 4.86 -6.63 4.50
C HIS A 43 4.13 -7.76 3.79
N ASN A 44 4.86 -8.55 3.02
CA ASN A 44 4.33 -9.71 2.28
C ASN A 44 3.08 -9.34 1.47
N PRO A 45 3.17 -8.29 0.62
CA PRO A 45 1.99 -7.84 -0.11
C PRO A 45 1.63 -8.73 -1.29
N LYS A 46 0.34 -8.82 -1.59
CA LYS A 46 -0.14 -9.49 -2.78
C LYS A 46 -0.09 -8.58 -4.00
N GLY A 47 -0.07 -7.27 -3.76
CA GLY A 47 0.03 -6.30 -4.83
C GLY A 47 0.63 -5.01 -4.34
N ILE A 48 1.19 -4.22 -5.25
CA ILE A 48 1.83 -2.95 -4.97
C ILE A 48 1.32 -1.92 -5.97
N ILE A 49 0.98 -0.74 -5.46
CA ILE A 49 0.52 0.36 -6.30
C ILE A 49 1.42 1.56 -6.10
#